data_dfbc6d143bb3889f30994a40ed00aa06
#
_entry.id   dfbc6d143bb3889f30994a40ed00aa06
#
_cell.length_a   1.000
_cell.length_b   1.000
_cell.length_c   1.000
_cell.angle_alpha   90.00
_cell.angle_beta   90.00
_cell.angle_gamma   90.00
#
_symmetry.space_group_name_H-M   'P 1'
#
loop_
_entity.id
_entity.type
_entity.pdbx_description
1 polymer ?
#
loop_
_entity_poly.entity_id
_entity_poly.type
_entity_poly.pdbx_seq_one_letter_code
_entity_poly.pdbx_strand_id
1 'polypeptide(L)'
;MKKLKVFSISAIFIAICCSLFFSASVFAASKYRDKFNRKPSGNIYYYDENGHTVKGFVTIRGKKYYFNEKGIQQNGWQKIKGDYYFFQIRSGSAASMVTSQRVNGIYLTKSGKARYNS
;
A
#
# COMPACT_ATOMS: atom_id res chain seq x y z
N MET A 1 3.72 -17.43 46.59
CA MET A 1 2.99 -18.02 45.54
C MET A 1 1.83 -17.20 45.05
N LYS A 2 0.85 -17.09 45.87
CA LYS A 2 -0.31 -16.34 45.48
C LYS A 2 0.01 -14.93 45.20
N LYS A 3 0.91 -14.36 45.94
CA LYS A 3 1.34 -13.03 45.73
C LYS A 3 1.96 -12.83 44.40
N LEU A 4 2.72 -13.79 43.95
CA LEU A 4 3.33 -13.74 42.68
C LEU A 4 2.31 -13.82 41.58
N LYS A 5 1.29 -14.62 41.77
CA LYS A 5 0.23 -14.71 40.80
C LYS A 5 -0.53 -13.41 40.69
N VAL A 6 -0.82 -12.83 41.84
CA VAL A 6 -1.53 -11.56 41.85
C VAL A 6 -0.73 -10.49 41.15
N PHE A 7 0.58 -10.50 41.39
CA PHE A 7 1.44 -9.54 40.75
C PHE A 7 1.46 -9.74 39.26
N SER A 8 1.49 -10.98 38.84
CA SER A 8 1.47 -11.32 37.45
C SER A 8 0.16 -10.87 36.78
N ILE A 9 -0.91 -11.07 37.50
CA ILE A 9 -2.21 -10.64 37.03
C ILE A 9 -2.25 -9.12 36.87
N SER A 10 -1.65 -8.43 37.80
CA SER A 10 -1.62 -6.97 37.73
C SER A 10 -0.85 -6.50 36.53
N ALA A 11 0.29 -7.13 36.27
CA ALA A 11 1.08 -6.78 35.11
C ALA A 11 0.32 -7.07 33.82
N ILE A 12 -0.37 -8.18 33.81
CA ILE A 12 -1.17 -8.55 32.67
C ILE A 12 -2.32 -7.57 32.48
N PHE A 13 -2.90 -7.13 33.59
CA PHE A 13 -3.98 -6.19 33.53
C PHE A 13 -3.54 -4.88 32.91
N ILE A 14 -2.37 -4.41 33.24
CA ILE A 14 -1.85 -3.19 32.65
C ILE A 14 -1.64 -3.39 31.15
N ALA A 15 -1.10 -4.52 30.78
CA ALA A 15 -0.90 -4.83 29.37
C ALA A 15 -2.21 -4.94 28.65
N ILE A 16 -3.21 -5.51 29.26
CA ILE A 16 -4.54 -5.62 28.69
C ILE A 16 -5.16 -4.26 28.52
N CYS A 17 -4.97 -3.37 29.46
CA CYS A 17 -5.47 -2.02 29.33
C CYS A 17 -4.88 -1.32 28.14
N CYS A 18 -3.61 -1.43 27.94
CA CYS A 18 -2.94 -0.88 26.80
C CYS A 18 -3.44 -1.54 25.53
N SER A 19 -3.64 -2.83 25.60
CA SER A 19 -4.14 -3.58 24.46
C SER A 19 -5.56 -3.15 24.09
N LEU A 20 -6.38 -2.92 25.07
CA LEU A 20 -7.74 -2.47 24.81
C LEU A 20 -7.77 -1.11 24.14
N PHE A 21 -6.88 -0.24 24.56
CA PHE A 21 -6.80 1.06 23.98
C PHE A 21 -6.36 0.97 22.52
N PHE A 22 -5.44 0.07 22.21
CA PHE A 22 -4.99 -0.15 20.85
C PHE A 22 -5.87 -1.11 20.07
N SER A 23 -6.65 -1.91 20.76
CA SER A 23 -7.42 -2.98 20.17
C SER A 23 -8.30 -2.53 19.02
N ALA A 24 -8.96 -1.41 19.20
CA ALA A 24 -9.83 -0.89 18.16
C ALA A 24 -9.02 -0.57 16.91
N SER A 25 -7.90 0.07 17.08
CA SER A 25 -7.01 0.43 16.00
C SER A 25 -6.46 -0.79 15.29
N VAL A 26 -5.99 -1.75 16.08
CA VAL A 26 -5.42 -2.97 15.54
C VAL A 26 -6.49 -3.77 14.81
N PHE A 27 -7.67 -3.84 15.36
CA PHE A 27 -8.76 -4.58 14.74
C PHE A 27 -9.16 -3.91 13.42
N ALA A 28 -9.27 -2.61 13.42
CA ALA A 28 -9.61 -1.87 12.22
C ALA A 28 -8.53 -2.05 11.17
N ALA A 29 -7.26 -2.01 11.59
CA ALA A 29 -6.15 -2.20 10.69
C ALA A 29 -6.12 -3.60 10.11
N SER A 30 -6.47 -4.60 10.91
CA SER A 30 -6.43 -5.97 10.41
C SER A 30 -7.46 -6.25 9.33
N LYS A 31 -8.49 -5.43 9.27
CA LYS A 31 -9.48 -5.55 8.23
C LYS A 31 -8.87 -5.23 6.87
N TYR A 32 -7.88 -4.37 6.87
CA TYR A 32 -7.22 -3.94 5.64
C TYR A 32 -5.74 -4.25 5.74
N ARG A 33 -5.40 -5.51 5.54
CA ARG A 33 -3.99 -5.93 5.49
C ARG A 33 -3.71 -6.60 4.18
N ASP A 34 -2.59 -6.30 3.60
CA ASP A 34 -2.14 -6.88 2.34
C ASP A 34 -3.23 -6.84 1.29
N LYS A 35 -3.92 -5.72 1.20
CA LYS A 35 -5.00 -5.65 0.23
C LYS A 35 -5.26 -4.25 -0.29
N PHE A 36 -5.74 -4.22 -1.51
CA PHE A 36 -6.21 -2.98 -2.10
C PHE A 36 -7.60 -2.66 -1.55
N ASN A 37 -7.84 -1.39 -1.36
CA ASN A 37 -9.15 -0.93 -0.91
C ASN A 37 -9.59 0.24 -1.76
N ARG A 38 -10.74 0.09 -2.39
CA ARG A 38 -11.33 1.15 -3.20
C ARG A 38 -12.34 1.89 -2.34
N LYS A 39 -12.15 3.19 -2.22
CA LYS A 39 -13.07 4.04 -1.47
C LYS A 39 -14.26 4.44 -2.34
N PRO A 40 -15.35 4.90 -1.74
CA PRO A 40 -16.50 5.37 -2.53
C PRO A 40 -16.16 6.47 -3.51
N SER A 41 -15.14 7.25 -3.23
CA SER A 41 -14.66 8.29 -4.15
C SER A 41 -14.03 7.73 -5.42
N GLY A 42 -13.72 6.44 -5.43
CA GLY A 42 -13.02 5.80 -6.54
C GLY A 42 -11.52 5.68 -6.30
N ASN A 43 -11.01 6.34 -5.28
CA ASN A 43 -9.59 6.28 -4.96
C ASN A 43 -9.23 4.90 -4.42
N ILE A 44 -8.08 4.41 -4.83
CA ILE A 44 -7.61 3.10 -4.43
C ILE A 44 -6.37 3.25 -3.58
N TYR A 45 -6.36 2.56 -2.45
CA TYR A 45 -5.24 2.53 -1.51
C TYR A 45 -4.77 1.10 -1.37
N TYR A 46 -3.54 0.91 -0.94
CA TYR A 46 -3.08 -0.41 -0.57
C TYR A 46 -2.65 -0.37 0.89
N TYR A 47 -3.07 -1.36 1.63
CA TYR A 47 -2.70 -1.49 3.04
C TYR A 47 -1.69 -2.62 3.15
N ASP A 48 -0.56 -2.33 3.78
CA ASP A 48 0.51 -3.31 3.94
C ASP A 48 0.15 -4.34 5.01
N GLU A 49 1.10 -5.20 5.33
CA GLU A 49 0.86 -6.26 6.30
C GLU A 49 0.59 -5.73 7.70
N ASN A 50 0.94 -4.49 7.97
CA ASN A 50 0.68 -3.85 9.25
C ASN A 50 -0.59 -3.01 9.23
N GLY A 51 -1.29 -3.00 8.11
CA GLY A 51 -2.53 -2.23 7.99
C GLY A 51 -2.32 -0.76 7.73
N HIS A 52 -1.14 -0.37 7.28
CA HIS A 52 -0.84 1.03 6.97
C HIS A 52 -0.91 1.24 5.46
N THR A 53 -1.36 2.41 5.04
CA THR A 53 -1.35 2.75 3.62
C THR A 53 0.08 3.00 3.17
N VAL A 54 0.32 2.73 1.89
CA VAL A 54 1.66 2.88 1.31
C VAL A 54 1.74 4.10 0.42
N LYS A 55 2.96 4.58 0.17
CA LYS A 55 3.22 5.72 -0.70
C LYS A 55 4.41 5.42 -1.59
N GLY A 56 4.49 6.10 -2.72
CA GLY A 56 5.59 5.92 -3.64
C GLY A 56 5.49 4.65 -4.43
N PHE A 57 6.62 4.19 -4.95
CA PHE A 57 6.67 2.92 -5.67
C PHE A 57 6.59 1.77 -4.68
N VAL A 58 5.71 0.83 -4.96
CA VAL A 58 5.54 -0.34 -4.09
C VAL A 58 5.37 -1.57 -4.96
N THR A 59 6.08 -2.63 -4.63
CA THR A 59 5.95 -3.90 -5.34
C THR A 59 5.00 -4.80 -4.55
N ILE A 60 3.95 -5.23 -5.20
CA ILE A 60 2.93 -6.06 -4.59
C ILE A 60 2.76 -7.30 -5.46
N ARG A 61 3.10 -8.45 -4.93
CA ARG A 61 3.02 -9.73 -5.64
C ARG A 61 3.70 -9.67 -7.01
N GLY A 62 4.89 -9.11 -7.03
CA GLY A 62 5.72 -9.06 -8.23
C GLY A 62 5.39 -7.94 -9.21
N LYS A 63 4.39 -7.16 -8.95
CA LYS A 63 4.01 -6.04 -9.81
C LYS A 63 4.23 -4.73 -9.10
N LYS A 64 4.61 -3.71 -9.84
CA LYS A 64 4.89 -2.40 -9.26
C LYS A 64 3.71 -1.47 -9.42
N TYR A 65 3.47 -0.68 -8.38
CA TYR A 65 2.39 0.30 -8.35
C TYR A 65 2.95 1.61 -7.84
N TYR A 66 2.25 2.68 -8.05
CA TYR A 66 2.66 3.97 -7.53
C TYR A 66 1.50 4.65 -6.80
N PHE A 67 1.77 5.10 -5.59
CA PHE A 67 0.79 5.79 -4.76
C PHE A 67 1.34 7.18 -4.44
N ASN A 68 0.49 8.18 -4.49
CA ASN A 68 0.94 9.54 -4.21
C ASN A 68 1.12 9.77 -2.72
N GLU A 69 1.41 11.00 -2.35
CA GLU A 69 1.65 11.36 -0.95
C GLU A 69 0.45 11.09 -0.05
N LYS A 70 -0.73 11.05 -0.61
CA LYS A 70 -1.95 10.75 0.14
C LYS A 70 -2.27 9.26 0.13
N GLY A 71 -1.41 8.44 -0.44
CA GLY A 71 -1.62 7.01 -0.53
C GLY A 71 -2.57 6.60 -1.66
N ILE A 72 -2.90 7.52 -2.56
CA ILE A 72 -3.83 7.22 -3.63
C ILE A 72 -3.10 6.64 -4.82
N GLN A 73 -3.57 5.48 -5.30
CA GLN A 73 -2.98 4.82 -6.45
C GLN A 73 -3.07 5.72 -7.68
N GLN A 74 -1.97 5.80 -8.42
CA GLN A 74 -1.92 6.58 -9.65
C GLN A 74 -1.97 5.64 -10.85
N ASN A 75 -2.61 6.09 -11.93
CA ASN A 75 -2.66 5.32 -13.16
C ASN A 75 -2.34 6.22 -14.34
N GLY A 76 -2.21 5.61 -15.54
CA GLY A 76 -1.84 6.35 -16.74
C GLY A 76 -0.40 6.79 -16.70
N TRP A 77 -0.09 7.83 -17.46
CA TRP A 77 1.27 8.38 -17.51
C TRP A 77 1.56 9.19 -16.27
N GLN A 78 2.69 8.89 -15.63
CA GLN A 78 3.11 9.60 -14.43
C GLN A 78 4.58 9.99 -14.56
N LYS A 79 4.90 11.24 -14.28
CA LYS A 79 6.29 11.69 -14.25
C LYS A 79 6.76 11.62 -12.80
N ILE A 80 7.73 10.78 -12.54
CA ILE A 80 8.21 10.54 -11.17
C ILE A 80 9.72 10.71 -11.18
N LYS A 81 10.19 11.71 -10.46
CA LYS A 81 11.62 12.02 -10.37
C LYS A 81 12.29 12.15 -11.73
N GLY A 82 11.62 12.81 -12.64
CA GLY A 82 12.19 13.09 -13.96
C GLY A 82 11.98 12.03 -15.01
N ASP A 83 11.51 10.86 -14.66
CA ASP A 83 11.24 9.80 -15.61
C ASP A 83 9.75 9.59 -15.77
N TYR A 84 9.32 9.15 -16.96
CA TYR A 84 7.92 8.85 -17.20
C TYR A 84 7.70 7.34 -17.08
N TYR A 85 6.56 7.01 -16.47
CA TYR A 85 6.12 5.61 -16.29
C TYR A 85 4.67 5.54 -16.70
N PHE A 86 4.22 4.36 -17.04
CA PHE A 86 2.81 4.17 -17.36
C PHE A 86 2.23 3.06 -16.49
N PHE A 87 1.14 3.38 -15.83
CA PHE A 87 0.41 2.41 -15.01
C PHE A 87 -0.91 2.12 -15.70
N GLN A 88 -1.32 0.87 -15.72
CA GLN A 88 -2.51 0.46 -16.44
C GLN A 88 -3.71 1.32 -16.06
N ILE A 89 -4.51 1.65 -17.05
CA ILE A 89 -5.72 2.42 -16.81
C ILE A 89 -6.87 1.42 -16.69
N ARG A 90 -7.27 1.17 -15.46
CA ARG A 90 -8.36 0.26 -15.19
C ARG A 90 -9.30 0.91 -14.20
N SER A 91 -10.54 1.04 -14.60
CA SER A 91 -11.53 1.65 -13.75
C SER A 91 -11.76 0.78 -12.51
N GLY A 92 -11.50 1.34 -11.35
CA GLY A 92 -11.78 0.67 -10.09
C GLY A 92 -10.92 -0.55 -9.78
N SER A 93 -9.77 -0.67 -10.45
CA SER A 93 -8.89 -1.80 -10.24
C SER A 93 -7.47 -1.38 -10.00
N ALA A 94 -6.66 -2.31 -9.52
CA ALA A 94 -5.24 -2.08 -9.32
C ALA A 94 -4.57 -1.80 -10.66
N ALA A 95 -3.74 -0.79 -10.69
CA ALA A 95 -3.09 -0.30 -11.90
C ALA A 95 -1.59 -0.55 -11.85
N SER A 96 -1.16 -1.74 -12.25
CA SER A 96 0.24 -2.10 -12.21
C SER A 96 1.04 -1.41 -13.30
N MET A 97 2.32 -1.20 -13.05
CA MET A 97 3.25 -0.57 -13.97
C MET A 97 3.45 -1.44 -15.21
N VAL A 98 3.44 -0.81 -16.36
CA VAL A 98 3.69 -1.47 -17.63
C VAL A 98 5.19 -1.47 -17.90
N THR A 99 5.72 -2.60 -18.30
CA THR A 99 7.16 -2.75 -18.59
C THR A 99 7.37 -3.52 -19.87
N SER A 100 8.51 -3.30 -20.49
CA SER A 100 8.97 -4.07 -21.64
C SER A 100 7.97 -4.11 -22.81
N GLN A 101 7.28 -3.01 -23.02
CA GLN A 101 6.35 -2.92 -24.15
C GLN A 101 6.05 -1.45 -24.46
N ARG A 102 5.36 -1.23 -25.57
CA ARG A 102 5.03 0.12 -26.01
C ARG A 102 3.63 0.50 -25.59
N VAL A 103 3.49 1.76 -25.21
CA VAL A 103 2.17 2.35 -24.92
C VAL A 103 2.13 3.64 -25.70
N ASN A 104 1.17 3.78 -26.59
CA ASN A 104 1.05 4.95 -27.48
C ASN A 104 2.35 5.25 -28.22
N GLY A 105 3.03 4.20 -28.66
CA GLY A 105 4.27 4.33 -29.43
C GLY A 105 5.53 4.55 -28.60
N ILE A 106 5.42 4.72 -27.32
CA ILE A 106 6.56 4.96 -26.44
C ILE A 106 6.93 3.66 -25.74
N TYR A 107 8.20 3.30 -25.87
CA TYR A 107 8.67 2.05 -25.27
C TYR A 107 8.95 2.22 -23.78
N LEU A 108 8.44 1.29 -23.01
CA LEU A 108 8.70 1.24 -21.57
C LEU A 108 9.71 0.14 -21.30
N THR A 109 10.81 0.49 -20.67
CA THR A 109 11.89 -0.46 -20.43
C THR A 109 11.50 -1.49 -19.39
N LYS A 110 12.40 -2.39 -19.11
CA LYS A 110 12.18 -3.41 -18.09
C LYS A 110 11.97 -2.80 -16.72
N SER A 111 12.56 -1.65 -16.46
CA SER A 111 12.37 -0.93 -15.20
C SER A 111 11.14 -0.03 -15.22
N GLY A 112 10.46 0.03 -16.35
CA GLY A 112 9.26 0.84 -16.50
C GLY A 112 9.49 2.25 -16.99
N LYS A 113 10.73 2.68 -17.13
CA LYS A 113 11.01 4.03 -17.59
C LYS A 113 10.72 4.17 -19.07
N ALA A 114 10.07 5.25 -19.44
CA ALA A 114 9.80 5.53 -20.84
C ALA A 114 11.10 5.88 -21.56
N ARG A 115 11.27 5.27 -22.72
CA ARG A 115 12.41 5.58 -23.57
C ARG A 115 11.88 6.24 -24.83
N TYR A 116 12.29 7.46 -25.04
CA TYR A 116 11.93 8.16 -26.25
C TYR A 116 12.99 7.87 -27.31
N ASN A 117 12.56 7.65 -28.50
CA ASN A 117 13.50 7.46 -29.58
C ASN A 117 14.17 8.77 -29.84
N SER A 118 15.45 8.74 -29.84
CA SER A 118 16.23 9.89 -30.22
C SER A 118 16.40 9.94 -31.72
#